data_08a8120c876c8ed8e67f3ccdd33f536e
#
_entry.id   08a8120c876c8ed8e67f3ccdd33f536e
#
_cell.length_a   1.000
_cell.length_b   1.000
_cell.length_c   1.000
_cell.angle_alpha   90.00
_cell.angle_beta   90.00
_cell.angle_gamma   90.00
#
_symmetry.space_group_name_H-M   'P 1'
#
loop_
_entity.id
_entity.type
_entity.pdbx_description
1 polymer ?
#
loop_
_entity_poly.entity_id
_entity_poly.type
_entity_poly.pdbx_seq_one_letter_code
_entity_poly.pdbx_strand_id
1 'polypeptide(L)'
;HDITESATNPTFDDFQGYSGNGTSSYLIIDYNPATDADNLALDDASFGIYFITAPSGTHPGYGNGVYESDAGSRLWINPARSADLERGYINNASVIERTFTGSVGLVTLTRTGSTTAYAMVNKVLGTVSEVESVAVPSGDIYLCAANIDGNPGGYHTGEISFVFAGKGLTEAQIADIYDCFDAYMTAIGN
;
A
#
# COMPACT_ATOMS: atom_id res chain seq x y z
N HIS A 1 11.94 5.30 11.04
CA HIS A 1 11.27 4.07 11.50
C HIS A 1 12.06 2.86 11.03
N ASP A 2 12.17 1.86 11.87
CA ASP A 2 12.91 0.63 11.56
C ASP A 2 12.04 -0.34 10.76
N ILE A 3 12.67 -1.25 10.02
CA ILE A 3 12.01 -2.36 9.34
C ILE A 3 12.46 -3.65 10.01
N THR A 4 11.52 -4.45 10.47
CA THR A 4 11.78 -5.76 11.10
C THR A 4 11.19 -6.86 10.23
N GLU A 5 11.95 -7.93 10.01
CA GLU A 5 11.49 -9.12 9.32
C GLU A 5 10.72 -10.04 10.27
N SER A 6 9.67 -10.71 9.76
CA SER A 6 8.99 -11.78 10.50
C SER A 6 9.92 -12.96 10.80
N ALA A 7 9.52 -13.85 11.68
CA ALA A 7 10.31 -15.05 12.03
C ALA A 7 10.62 -15.96 10.83
N THR A 8 9.79 -15.91 9.78
CA THR A 8 10.07 -16.48 8.46
C THR A 8 10.40 -15.32 7.54
N ASN A 9 11.68 -15.10 7.31
CA ASN A 9 12.15 -13.92 6.60
C ASN A 9 11.63 -13.85 5.17
N PRO A 10 11.21 -12.66 4.69
CA PRO A 10 11.07 -12.39 3.26
C PRO A 10 12.40 -12.56 2.54
N THR A 11 12.35 -12.83 1.25
CA THR A 11 13.56 -12.86 0.41
C THR A 11 13.91 -11.43 0.01
N PHE A 12 15.16 -11.05 0.21
CA PHE A 12 15.71 -9.79 -0.31
C PHE A 12 16.50 -10.08 -1.58
N ASP A 13 16.17 -9.37 -2.64
CA ASP A 13 16.90 -9.40 -3.90
C ASP A 13 17.59 -8.05 -4.13
N ASP A 14 18.92 -8.11 -4.37
CA ASP A 14 19.73 -6.92 -4.61
C ASP A 14 19.17 -6.08 -5.75
N PHE A 15 19.06 -4.77 -5.53
CA PHE A 15 18.54 -3.78 -6.48
C PHE A 15 17.05 -3.93 -6.83
N GLN A 16 16.35 -4.88 -6.27
CA GLN A 16 14.92 -5.11 -6.50
C GLN A 16 14.09 -4.81 -5.25
N GLY A 17 14.28 -5.56 -4.17
CA GLY A 17 13.55 -5.33 -2.93
C GLY A 17 13.25 -6.60 -2.15
N TYR A 18 12.10 -6.62 -1.51
CA TYR A 18 11.66 -7.74 -0.68
C TYR A 18 10.45 -8.44 -1.28
N SER A 19 10.47 -9.77 -1.33
CA SER A 19 9.34 -10.60 -1.71
C SER A 19 8.90 -11.52 -0.58
N GLY A 20 7.58 -11.66 -0.39
CA GLY A 20 6.99 -12.61 0.55
C GLY A 20 6.95 -14.03 -0.01
N ASN A 21 6.75 -15.02 0.86
CA ASN A 21 6.56 -16.43 0.46
C ASN A 21 5.09 -16.81 0.22
N GLY A 22 4.16 -15.86 0.39
CA GLY A 22 2.72 -16.06 0.22
C GLY A 22 2.03 -16.80 1.37
N THR A 23 2.71 -17.12 2.46
CA THR A 23 2.15 -17.92 3.56
C THR A 23 2.49 -17.44 4.96
N SER A 24 3.67 -16.86 5.19
CA SER A 24 4.15 -16.56 6.55
C SER A 24 5.21 -15.47 6.63
N SER A 25 5.85 -15.08 5.52
CA SER A 25 6.89 -14.04 5.55
C SER A 25 6.33 -12.66 5.25
N TYR A 26 6.74 -11.68 6.03
CA TYR A 26 6.34 -10.29 5.91
C TYR A 26 7.35 -9.36 6.58
N LEU A 27 7.29 -8.08 6.24
CA LEU A 27 8.03 -7.01 6.91
C LEU A 27 7.08 -6.24 7.83
N ILE A 28 7.62 -5.82 8.96
CA ILE A 28 6.97 -4.90 9.90
C ILE A 28 7.69 -3.56 9.77
N ILE A 29 6.96 -2.52 9.41
CA ILE A 29 7.45 -1.16 9.49
C ILE A 29 7.03 -0.63 10.86
N ASP A 30 8.00 -0.25 11.68
CA ASP A 30 7.77 0.37 12.99
C ASP A 30 7.22 1.81 12.79
N TYR A 31 6.01 1.86 12.28
CA TYR A 31 5.25 3.09 12.03
C TYR A 31 3.76 2.81 12.20
N ASN A 32 3.21 3.38 13.26
CA ASN A 32 1.79 3.34 13.55
C ASN A 32 1.13 4.65 13.09
N PRO A 33 0.27 4.63 12.08
CA PRO A 33 -0.33 5.85 11.53
C PRO A 33 -1.07 6.71 12.57
N ALA A 34 -1.66 6.11 13.59
CA ALA A 34 -2.42 6.84 14.61
C ALA A 34 -1.55 7.55 15.66
N THR A 35 -0.32 7.07 15.90
CA THR A 35 0.54 7.59 17.00
C THR A 35 1.81 8.26 16.50
N ASP A 36 2.36 7.83 15.37
CA ASP A 36 3.69 8.23 14.92
C ASP A 36 3.65 9.21 13.74
N ALA A 37 2.45 9.47 13.21
CA ALA A 37 2.31 10.32 12.04
C ALA A 37 2.34 11.81 12.39
N ASP A 38 3.36 12.51 11.88
CA ASP A 38 3.40 13.98 11.89
C ASP A 38 2.56 14.60 10.76
N ASN A 39 2.44 13.90 9.63
CA ASN A 39 1.87 14.44 8.40
C ASN A 39 0.71 13.62 7.83
N LEU A 40 0.42 12.43 8.34
CA LEU A 40 -0.75 11.65 7.94
C LEU A 40 -1.89 11.99 8.89
N ALA A 41 -2.99 12.49 8.35
CA ALA A 41 -4.18 12.87 9.11
C ALA A 41 -5.44 12.17 8.57
N LEU A 42 -6.53 12.22 9.34
CA LEU A 42 -7.79 11.56 8.99
C LEU A 42 -8.25 11.90 7.56
N ASP A 43 -8.26 13.19 7.22
CA ASP A 43 -8.76 13.71 5.95
C ASP A 43 -7.65 14.10 4.96
N ASP A 44 -6.39 13.84 5.31
CA ASP A 44 -5.22 14.26 4.54
C ASP A 44 -4.14 13.17 4.67
N ALA A 45 -4.19 12.18 3.79
CA ALA A 45 -3.35 10.99 3.89
C ALA A 45 -2.96 10.43 2.51
N SER A 46 -1.79 9.81 2.43
CA SER A 46 -1.38 9.00 1.30
C SER A 46 -0.65 7.74 1.75
N PHE A 47 -0.79 6.69 0.97
CA PHE A 47 -0.07 5.43 1.13
C PHE A 47 0.26 4.87 -0.25
N GLY A 48 1.52 4.61 -0.52
CA GLY A 48 1.97 4.12 -1.82
C GLY A 48 3.00 3.03 -1.71
N ILE A 49 2.94 2.07 -2.64
CA ILE A 49 3.83 0.92 -2.73
C ILE A 49 4.24 0.73 -4.19
N TYR A 50 5.53 0.56 -4.43
CA TYR A 50 6.05 0.19 -5.76
C TYR A 50 6.32 -1.31 -5.81
N PHE A 51 5.63 -1.99 -6.71
CA PHE A 51 5.79 -3.42 -6.99
C PHE A 51 6.69 -3.64 -8.21
N ILE A 52 7.76 -4.42 -8.05
CA ILE A 52 8.59 -4.93 -9.14
C ILE A 52 7.90 -6.08 -9.84
N THR A 53 7.36 -7.01 -9.04
CA THR A 53 6.59 -8.15 -9.54
C THR A 53 5.23 -8.21 -8.87
N ALA A 54 4.21 -8.52 -9.67
CA ALA A 54 2.88 -8.76 -9.15
C ALA A 54 2.86 -10.02 -8.26
N PRO A 55 2.00 -10.06 -7.23
CA PRO A 55 1.71 -11.30 -6.52
C PRO A 55 1.28 -12.41 -7.49
N SER A 56 1.74 -13.63 -7.25
CA SER A 56 1.29 -14.78 -8.03
C SER A 56 -0.18 -15.10 -7.71
N GLY A 57 -1.01 -15.14 -8.75
CA GLY A 57 -2.45 -15.35 -8.64
C GLY A 57 -3.19 -14.10 -8.15
N THR A 58 -4.48 -14.24 -8.00
CA THR A 58 -5.40 -13.18 -7.54
C THR A 58 -6.12 -13.63 -6.29
N HIS A 59 -6.14 -12.78 -5.26
CA HIS A 59 -6.83 -13.10 -4.02
C HIS A 59 -7.44 -11.86 -3.35
N PRO A 60 -8.72 -11.93 -2.95
CA PRO A 60 -9.39 -10.78 -2.32
C PRO A 60 -8.80 -10.35 -0.98
N GLY A 61 -8.01 -11.19 -0.36
CA GLY A 61 -7.40 -10.93 0.94
C GLY A 61 -5.92 -10.56 0.91
N TYR A 62 -5.26 -10.55 -0.25
CA TYR A 62 -3.89 -10.05 -0.32
C TYR A 62 -3.82 -8.61 0.15
N GLY A 63 -2.76 -8.23 0.86
CA GLY A 63 -2.69 -6.88 1.35
C GLY A 63 -1.34 -6.47 1.90
N ASN A 64 -1.19 -5.17 1.95
CA ASN A 64 -0.11 -4.47 2.60
C ASN A 64 -0.72 -3.33 3.39
N GLY A 65 -0.24 -3.10 4.59
CA GLY A 65 -0.75 -2.04 5.45
C GLY A 65 -1.36 -2.54 6.75
N VAL A 66 -2.30 -1.75 7.28
CA VAL A 66 -3.01 -2.03 8.53
C VAL A 66 -4.52 -1.99 8.32
N TYR A 67 -5.21 -2.92 8.96
CA TYR A 67 -6.63 -3.15 8.85
C TYR A 67 -7.23 -3.39 10.23
N GLU A 68 -8.15 -2.53 10.66
CA GLU A 68 -8.93 -2.70 11.88
C GLU A 68 -10.37 -3.07 11.53
N SER A 69 -10.78 -4.27 11.88
CA SER A 69 -12.10 -4.80 11.52
C SER A 69 -13.23 -4.09 12.28
N ASP A 70 -13.05 -3.85 13.56
CA ASP A 70 -14.09 -3.29 14.45
C ASP A 70 -14.26 -1.77 14.24
N ALA A 71 -13.17 -1.04 14.03
CA ALA A 71 -13.21 0.41 13.83
C ALA A 71 -13.58 0.77 12.38
N GLY A 72 -13.49 -0.16 11.44
CA GLY A 72 -13.67 0.11 10.02
C GLY A 72 -12.60 1.04 9.44
N SER A 73 -11.49 1.25 10.16
CA SER A 73 -10.38 2.07 9.72
C SER A 73 -9.31 1.22 9.07
N ARG A 74 -8.84 1.67 7.92
CA ARG A 74 -7.87 0.90 7.14
C ARG A 74 -6.94 1.83 6.38
N LEU A 75 -5.68 1.43 6.37
CA LEU A 75 -4.66 1.95 5.46
C LEU A 75 -4.08 0.73 4.75
N TRP A 76 -4.64 0.35 3.61
CA TRP A 76 -4.39 -0.96 3.03
C TRP A 76 -4.47 -0.96 1.50
N ILE A 77 -3.50 -1.61 0.85
CA ILE A 77 -3.44 -1.83 -0.60
C ILE A 77 -3.47 -3.32 -0.90
N ASN A 78 -4.41 -3.74 -1.74
CA ASN A 78 -4.42 -5.06 -2.38
C ASN A 78 -3.97 -4.92 -3.83
N PRO A 79 -2.76 -5.40 -4.18
CA PRO A 79 -2.19 -5.23 -5.52
C PRO A 79 -2.75 -6.21 -6.55
N ALA A 80 -3.51 -7.22 -6.15
CA ALA A 80 -3.98 -8.28 -7.04
C ALA A 80 -5.34 -8.82 -6.61
N ARG A 81 -6.33 -7.94 -6.49
CA ARG A 81 -7.71 -8.32 -6.18
C ARG A 81 -8.31 -9.25 -7.24
N SER A 82 -8.04 -8.91 -8.51
CA SER A 82 -8.29 -9.73 -9.71
C SER A 82 -7.24 -9.38 -10.75
N ALA A 83 -7.23 -10.04 -11.89
CA ALA A 83 -6.22 -9.83 -12.93
C ALA A 83 -6.06 -8.36 -13.37
N ASP A 84 -7.13 -7.57 -13.28
CA ASP A 84 -7.18 -6.18 -13.75
C ASP A 84 -7.76 -5.21 -12.71
N LEU A 85 -7.76 -5.56 -11.44
CA LEU A 85 -8.36 -4.73 -10.40
C LEU A 85 -7.46 -4.64 -9.17
N GLU A 86 -7.05 -3.44 -8.87
CA GLU A 86 -6.43 -3.07 -7.61
C GLU A 86 -7.42 -2.36 -6.73
N ARG A 87 -7.27 -2.51 -5.44
CA ARG A 87 -8.14 -1.85 -4.49
C ARG A 87 -7.42 -1.58 -3.17
N GLY A 88 -7.97 -0.63 -2.44
CA GLY A 88 -7.47 -0.33 -1.12
C GLY A 88 -8.43 0.50 -0.31
N TYR A 89 -7.95 0.91 0.83
CA TYR A 89 -8.65 1.74 1.79
C TYR A 89 -7.69 2.76 2.35
N ILE A 90 -8.15 3.97 2.58
CA ILE A 90 -7.37 5.02 3.21
C ILE A 90 -8.22 5.79 4.21
N ASN A 91 -8.00 5.49 5.51
CA ASN A 91 -8.74 6.04 6.65
C ASN A 91 -10.26 5.83 6.56
N ASN A 92 -10.71 4.73 5.97
CA ASN A 92 -12.13 4.45 5.76
C ASN A 92 -12.44 2.94 5.75
N ALA A 93 -13.75 2.63 5.80
CA ALA A 93 -14.27 1.28 5.71
C ALA A 93 -14.70 0.88 4.28
N SER A 94 -14.84 1.86 3.38
CA SER A 94 -15.30 1.64 2.01
C SER A 94 -14.14 1.51 1.05
N VAL A 95 -14.27 0.61 0.08
CA VAL A 95 -13.22 0.34 -0.88
C VAL A 95 -13.03 1.47 -1.88
N ILE A 96 -11.80 1.73 -2.24
CA ILE A 96 -11.38 2.54 -3.38
C ILE A 96 -10.82 1.58 -4.40
N GLU A 97 -11.41 1.54 -5.58
CA GLU A 97 -11.04 0.59 -6.63
C GLU A 97 -10.54 1.30 -7.87
N ARG A 98 -9.60 0.65 -8.54
CA ARG A 98 -9.13 1.06 -9.86
C ARG A 98 -8.95 -0.16 -10.75
N THR A 99 -9.55 -0.11 -11.93
CA THR A 99 -9.26 -1.08 -12.99
C THR A 99 -7.93 -0.73 -13.65
N PHE A 100 -7.03 -1.68 -13.67
CA PHE A 100 -5.67 -1.51 -14.20
C PHE A 100 -5.19 -2.85 -14.80
N THR A 101 -4.54 -2.79 -15.95
CA THR A 101 -3.96 -3.98 -16.56
C THR A 101 -2.50 -4.12 -16.14
N GLY A 102 -2.22 -5.06 -15.25
CA GLY A 102 -0.88 -5.31 -14.69
C GLY A 102 -0.71 -4.73 -13.29
N SER A 103 -0.15 -5.50 -12.40
CA SER A 103 0.01 -5.18 -10.96
C SER A 103 1.46 -4.81 -10.62
N VAL A 104 2.17 -4.12 -11.53
CA VAL A 104 3.56 -3.66 -11.33
C VAL A 104 3.64 -2.14 -11.42
N GLY A 105 4.59 -1.57 -10.69
CA GLY A 105 4.79 -0.14 -10.58
C GLY A 105 4.22 0.44 -9.30
N LEU A 106 4.03 1.75 -9.27
CA LEU A 106 3.57 2.50 -8.11
C LEU A 106 2.05 2.46 -7.99
N VAL A 107 1.56 1.79 -6.96
CA VAL A 107 0.15 1.86 -6.53
C VAL A 107 0.06 2.85 -5.38
N THR A 108 -0.75 3.88 -5.53
CA THR A 108 -0.94 4.92 -4.51
C THR A 108 -2.41 5.11 -4.20
N LEU A 109 -2.72 5.17 -2.92
CA LEU A 109 -3.98 5.68 -2.40
C LEU A 109 -3.74 7.06 -1.82
N THR A 110 -4.65 7.98 -2.04
CA THR A 110 -4.58 9.31 -1.45
C THR A 110 -5.96 9.80 -1.05
N ARG A 111 -6.00 10.58 0.01
CA ARG A 111 -7.17 11.27 0.55
C ARG A 111 -6.81 12.73 0.72
N THR A 112 -7.63 13.63 0.18
CA THR A 112 -7.42 15.08 0.23
C THR A 112 -8.62 15.83 0.83
N GLY A 113 -9.50 15.12 1.50
CA GLY A 113 -10.67 15.65 2.17
C GLY A 113 -11.49 14.56 2.86
N SER A 114 -12.46 14.96 3.67
CA SER A 114 -13.30 14.03 4.44
C SER A 114 -14.09 13.04 3.57
N THR A 115 -14.40 13.42 2.34
CA THR A 115 -15.15 12.57 1.39
C THR A 115 -14.38 12.28 0.09
N THR A 116 -13.19 12.87 -0.10
CA THR A 116 -12.46 12.76 -1.37
C THR A 116 -11.25 11.85 -1.23
N ALA A 117 -11.29 10.71 -1.89
CA ALA A 117 -10.17 9.78 -1.98
C ALA A 117 -10.09 9.14 -3.36
N TYR A 118 -8.90 8.77 -3.80
CA TYR A 118 -8.68 8.09 -5.08
C TYR A 118 -7.44 7.20 -5.07
N ALA A 119 -7.39 6.28 -6.03
CA ALA A 119 -6.25 5.44 -6.32
C ALA A 119 -5.58 5.87 -7.63
N MET A 120 -4.26 5.82 -7.65
CA MET A 120 -3.47 5.93 -8.87
C MET A 120 -2.56 4.71 -9.04
N VAL A 121 -2.37 4.29 -10.27
CA VAL A 121 -1.35 3.32 -10.61
C VAL A 121 -0.42 3.95 -11.63
N ASN A 122 0.86 4.05 -11.25
CA ASN A 122 1.85 4.84 -11.96
C ASN A 122 1.37 6.30 -12.09
N LYS A 123 1.06 6.76 -13.30
CA LYS A 123 0.52 8.11 -13.55
C LYS A 123 -0.95 8.11 -13.93
N VAL A 124 -1.62 6.97 -13.83
CA VAL A 124 -3.00 6.85 -14.31
C VAL A 124 -3.97 6.89 -13.14
N LEU A 125 -4.79 7.94 -13.12
CA LEU A 125 -5.84 8.14 -12.13
C LEU A 125 -6.94 7.08 -12.27
N GLY A 126 -7.37 6.53 -11.15
CA GLY A 126 -8.60 5.76 -11.03
C GLY A 126 -9.84 6.65 -10.87
N THR A 127 -10.93 6.04 -10.50
CA THR A 127 -12.15 6.79 -10.16
C THR A 127 -11.95 7.52 -8.84
N VAL A 128 -12.26 8.81 -8.81
CA VAL A 128 -12.37 9.55 -7.55
C VAL A 128 -13.57 8.99 -6.78
N SER A 129 -13.33 8.57 -5.56
CA SER A 129 -14.34 7.96 -4.71
C SER A 129 -14.82 8.95 -3.67
N GLU A 130 -16.13 9.15 -3.60
CA GLU A 130 -16.78 9.93 -2.53
C GLU A 130 -17.03 8.99 -1.33
N VAL A 131 -15.98 8.74 -0.56
CA VAL A 131 -16.03 7.86 0.62
C VAL A 131 -15.63 8.63 1.87
N GLU A 132 -16.51 8.61 2.86
CA GLU A 132 -16.25 9.28 4.14
C GLU A 132 -15.05 8.65 4.84
N SER A 133 -14.22 9.51 5.43
CA SER A 133 -13.19 9.09 6.38
C SER A 133 -13.85 8.63 7.68
N VAL A 134 -13.26 7.63 8.34
CA VAL A 134 -13.80 7.06 9.59
C VAL A 134 -12.80 7.28 10.73
N ALA A 135 -11.61 6.72 10.61
CA ALA A 135 -10.53 6.86 11.58
C ALA A 135 -9.18 6.58 10.92
N VAL A 136 -8.11 7.11 11.49
CA VAL A 136 -6.75 6.68 11.18
C VAL A 136 -6.51 5.34 11.88
N PRO A 137 -6.11 4.28 11.17
CA PRO A 137 -5.92 2.98 11.80
C PRO A 137 -4.72 2.99 12.75
N SER A 138 -4.83 2.18 13.81
CA SER A 138 -3.79 1.97 14.81
C SER A 138 -3.09 0.62 14.58
N GLY A 139 -1.79 0.60 14.74
CA GLY A 139 -0.96 -0.58 14.53
C GLY A 139 0.05 -0.40 13.41
N ASP A 140 1.12 -1.18 13.46
CA ASP A 140 2.23 -1.09 12.52
C ASP A 140 1.82 -1.51 11.11
N ILE A 141 2.40 -0.86 10.12
CA ILE A 141 2.22 -1.23 8.72
C ILE A 141 3.01 -2.52 8.42
N TYR A 142 2.33 -3.51 7.84
CA TYR A 142 2.98 -4.72 7.31
C TYR A 142 3.08 -4.65 5.79
N LEU A 143 4.16 -5.23 5.24
CA LEU A 143 4.38 -5.43 3.81
C LEU A 143 4.53 -6.93 3.49
N CYS A 144 4.12 -7.34 2.30
CA CYS A 144 3.94 -8.74 1.89
C CYS A 144 2.86 -9.49 2.70
N ALA A 145 2.22 -8.81 3.63
CA ALA A 145 1.02 -9.19 4.37
C ALA A 145 0.32 -7.92 4.88
N ALA A 146 -0.89 -8.05 5.40
CA ALA A 146 -1.58 -7.00 6.14
C ALA A 146 -1.53 -7.27 7.64
N ASN A 147 -1.42 -6.21 8.43
CA ASN A 147 -1.70 -6.26 9.86
C ASN A 147 -3.23 -6.21 10.05
N ILE A 148 -3.83 -7.32 10.40
CA ILE A 148 -5.28 -7.44 10.64
C ILE A 148 -5.49 -7.58 12.14
N ASP A 149 -5.95 -6.50 12.78
CA ASP A 149 -6.19 -6.48 14.25
C ASP A 149 -4.99 -7.01 15.06
N GLY A 150 -3.77 -6.62 14.68
CA GLY A 150 -2.53 -7.05 15.33
C GLY A 150 -1.99 -8.41 14.85
N ASN A 151 -2.67 -9.08 13.92
CA ASN A 151 -2.24 -10.38 13.39
C ASN A 151 -1.89 -10.29 11.90
N PRO A 152 -0.80 -10.93 11.45
CA PRO A 152 -0.47 -10.96 10.03
C PRO A 152 -1.43 -11.85 9.24
N GLY A 153 -1.89 -11.35 8.10
CA GLY A 153 -2.77 -12.08 7.19
C GLY A 153 -2.70 -11.54 5.77
N GLY A 154 -3.34 -12.21 4.82
CA GLY A 154 -3.33 -11.74 3.43
C GLY A 154 -1.95 -11.77 2.77
N TYR A 155 -1.14 -12.76 3.09
CA TYR A 155 0.22 -12.94 2.58
C TYR A 155 0.24 -13.06 1.06
N HIS A 156 1.28 -12.48 0.44
CA HIS A 156 1.47 -12.58 -1.01
C HIS A 156 2.95 -12.70 -1.39
N THR A 157 3.21 -13.03 -2.66
CA THR A 157 4.55 -13.22 -3.22
C THR A 157 5.05 -12.02 -4.03
N GLY A 158 4.30 -10.93 -4.08
CA GLY A 158 4.71 -9.72 -4.80
C GLY A 158 5.99 -9.13 -4.23
N GLU A 159 6.84 -8.63 -5.10
CA GLU A 159 8.10 -8.00 -4.73
C GLU A 159 7.95 -6.50 -4.62
N ILE A 160 8.40 -5.93 -3.51
CA ILE A 160 8.22 -4.54 -3.12
C ILE A 160 9.58 -3.88 -3.00
N SER A 161 9.80 -2.77 -3.70
CA SER A 161 11.05 -2.01 -3.66
C SER A 161 10.93 -0.66 -2.98
N PHE A 162 9.72 -0.10 -2.87
CA PHE A 162 9.52 1.22 -2.27
C PHE A 162 8.16 1.31 -1.60
N VAL A 163 8.10 2.01 -0.47
CA VAL A 163 6.88 2.30 0.27
C VAL A 163 6.95 3.70 0.86
N PHE A 164 5.81 4.37 0.90
CA PHE A 164 5.67 5.63 1.64
C PHE A 164 4.28 5.75 2.26
N ALA A 165 4.20 6.50 3.35
CA ALA A 165 2.96 6.96 3.96
C ALA A 165 3.14 8.40 4.41
N GLY A 166 2.08 9.21 4.36
CA GLY A 166 2.15 10.61 4.77
C GLY A 166 0.92 11.41 4.41
N LYS A 167 1.13 12.71 4.19
CA LYS A 167 0.10 13.66 3.80
C LYS A 167 -0.51 13.30 2.44
N GLY A 168 -1.76 13.68 2.22
CA GLY A 168 -2.43 13.55 0.94
C GLY A 168 -1.67 14.22 -0.20
N LEU A 169 -1.55 13.52 -1.30
CA LEU A 169 -0.81 13.94 -2.48
C LEU A 169 -1.78 14.27 -3.63
N THR A 170 -1.43 15.28 -4.41
CA THR A 170 -2.08 15.56 -5.69
C THR A 170 -1.61 14.58 -6.76
N GLU A 171 -2.38 14.46 -7.85
CA GLU A 171 -2.01 13.64 -9.01
C GLU A 171 -0.62 13.98 -9.56
N ALA A 172 -0.29 15.29 -9.63
CA ALA A 172 1.01 15.74 -10.11
C ALA A 172 2.15 15.27 -9.18
N GLN A 173 1.97 15.36 -7.86
CA GLN A 173 2.96 14.90 -6.89
C GLN A 173 3.16 13.38 -6.94
N ILE A 174 2.10 12.61 -7.14
CA ILE A 174 2.20 11.16 -7.32
C ILE A 174 2.94 10.83 -8.61
N ALA A 175 2.67 11.56 -9.70
CA ALA A 175 3.38 11.40 -10.96
C ALA A 175 4.88 11.73 -10.83
N ASP A 176 5.23 12.79 -10.10
CA ASP A 176 6.62 13.17 -9.82
C ASP A 176 7.35 12.08 -9.01
N ILE A 177 6.70 11.51 -7.99
CA ILE A 177 7.24 10.38 -7.20
C ILE A 177 7.49 9.18 -8.11
N TYR A 178 6.52 8.85 -8.96
CA TYR A 178 6.68 7.76 -9.92
C TYR A 178 7.88 8.00 -10.84
N ASP A 179 7.99 9.19 -11.46
CA ASP A 179 9.06 9.51 -12.40
C ASP A 179 10.45 9.47 -11.74
N CYS A 180 10.56 9.97 -10.52
CA CYS A 180 11.81 9.91 -9.76
C CYS A 180 12.23 8.47 -9.46
N PHE A 181 11.27 7.64 -9.02
CA PHE A 181 11.57 6.27 -8.64
C PHE A 181 11.80 5.37 -9.86
N ASP A 182 11.01 5.51 -10.92
CA ASP A 182 11.18 4.80 -12.20
C ASP A 182 12.55 5.11 -12.84
N ALA A 183 12.98 6.38 -12.81
CA ALA A 183 14.31 6.77 -13.25
C ALA A 183 15.42 6.14 -12.39
N TYR A 184 15.24 6.07 -11.07
CA TYR A 184 16.17 5.38 -10.17
C TYR A 184 16.25 3.89 -10.48
N MET A 185 15.11 3.19 -10.61
CA MET A 185 15.06 1.76 -10.94
C MET A 185 15.72 1.47 -12.29
N THR A 186 15.45 2.28 -13.31
CA THR A 186 16.12 2.19 -14.61
C THR A 186 17.64 2.37 -14.48
N ALA A 187 18.12 3.31 -13.66
CA ALA A 187 19.55 3.58 -13.48
C ALA A 187 20.30 2.43 -12.79
N ILE A 188 19.62 1.64 -11.94
CA ILE A 188 20.21 0.47 -11.28
C ILE A 188 20.01 -0.84 -12.06
N GLY A 189 19.36 -0.80 -13.23
CA GLY A 189 19.25 -1.92 -14.16
C GLY A 189 17.96 -2.74 -14.04
N ASN A 190 16.92 -2.18 -13.48
CA ASN A 190 15.56 -2.73 -13.45
C ASN A 190 14.65 -2.08 -14.49
#